data_1519750b2d533a1b9550a193110e9917
#
_entry.id   1519750b2d533a1b9550a193110e9917
#
_cell.length_a   1.000
_cell.length_b   1.000
_cell.length_c   1.000
_cell.angle_alpha   90.00
_cell.angle_beta   90.00
_cell.angle_gamma   90.00
#
_symmetry.space_group_name_H-M   'P 1'
#
loop_
_entity.id
_entity.type
_entity.pdbx_description
1 polymer ?
#
loop_
_entity_poly.entity_id
_entity_poly.type
_entity_poly.pdbx_seq_one_letter_code
_entity_poly.pdbx_strand_id
1 'polypeptide(L)'
;MGAALWLALAAPAMAAAPAGQGTVPAVAVPDFWNPRSRGERVEAPQTGRAVRFLTDDEFPPLHFAGPDGTPTGFVVELARAVCEKLAVPCTVQARRFDTLLDSLESKQGDVVAAAIPLTAGLRRKFLATRPYFRWPARFAARTDRGLPEPSPAHLDGRSVGVIGGSAHAAYLATFFPKAKPRDFTDLAAAEGALKRGEVDYLFADGLNLALYVGGQEAETCCALIGGDYLENRFFGEGIGLVTRPEDAALARALDDALQRVWDDGKYAELYLRFFPVSPF
;
A
#
# COMPACT_ATOMS: atom_id res chain seq x y z
N MET A 1 58.12 -67.13 -12.48
CA MET A 1 57.88 -66.07 -11.45
C MET A 1 57.29 -64.91 -12.17
N GLY A 2 55.93 -64.79 -12.20
CA GLY A 2 55.18 -63.72 -12.88
C GLY A 2 54.43 -62.94 -11.84
N ALA A 3 54.73 -61.67 -11.73
CA ALA A 3 54.03 -60.72 -10.86
C ALA A 3 52.85 -60.09 -11.62
N ALA A 4 51.63 -60.34 -11.13
CA ALA A 4 50.41 -59.74 -11.66
C ALA A 4 50.21 -58.37 -11.00
N LEU A 5 50.20 -57.30 -11.82
CA LEU A 5 49.90 -55.94 -11.41
C LEU A 5 48.37 -55.72 -11.47
N TRP A 6 47.75 -55.49 -10.32
CA TRP A 6 46.35 -55.10 -10.27
C TRP A 6 46.25 -53.54 -10.36
N LEU A 7 45.70 -53.06 -11.48
CA LEU A 7 45.28 -51.63 -11.61
C LEU A 7 43.90 -51.45 -10.94
N ALA A 8 43.85 -50.69 -9.85
CA ALA A 8 42.61 -50.25 -9.27
C ALA A 8 42.11 -49.03 -10.04
N LEU A 9 40.96 -49.15 -10.74
CA LEU A 9 40.23 -48.00 -11.30
C LEU A 9 39.46 -47.30 -10.17
N ALA A 10 39.87 -46.10 -9.85
CA ALA A 10 39.12 -45.21 -8.99
C ALA A 10 38.00 -44.54 -9.81
N ALA A 11 36.74 -44.79 -9.43
CA ALA A 11 35.59 -44.09 -10.00
C ALA A 11 35.49 -42.65 -9.43
N PRO A 12 35.17 -41.62 -10.27
CA PRO A 12 34.98 -40.29 -9.76
C PRO A 12 33.70 -40.20 -8.95
N ALA A 13 33.80 -39.70 -7.71
CA ALA A 13 32.61 -39.34 -6.91
C ALA A 13 31.92 -38.18 -7.53
N MET A 14 30.70 -38.37 -8.01
CA MET A 14 29.79 -37.29 -8.40
C MET A 14 29.40 -36.49 -7.15
N ALA A 15 29.90 -35.28 -7.03
CA ALA A 15 29.43 -34.32 -6.03
C ALA A 15 27.98 -33.97 -6.33
N ALA A 16 27.07 -34.24 -5.40
CA ALA A 16 25.69 -33.79 -5.48
C ALA A 16 25.68 -32.24 -5.44
N ALA A 17 25.02 -31.63 -6.43
CA ALA A 17 24.79 -30.19 -6.44
C ALA A 17 23.97 -29.80 -5.21
N PRO A 18 24.28 -28.65 -4.56
CA PRO A 18 23.47 -28.18 -3.43
C PRO A 18 22.07 -27.89 -3.91
N ALA A 19 21.07 -28.41 -3.18
CA ALA A 19 19.67 -28.12 -3.38
C ALA A 19 19.47 -26.59 -3.40
N GLY A 20 18.91 -26.07 -4.50
CA GLY A 20 18.65 -24.66 -4.66
C GLY A 20 17.81 -24.14 -3.49
N GLN A 21 18.37 -23.22 -2.73
CA GLN A 21 17.61 -22.41 -1.78
C GLN A 21 16.60 -21.63 -2.62
N GLY A 22 15.31 -21.99 -2.51
CA GLY A 22 14.24 -21.22 -3.10
C GLY A 22 14.35 -19.77 -2.58
N THR A 23 14.73 -18.86 -3.46
CA THR A 23 14.75 -17.44 -3.14
C THR A 23 13.31 -17.02 -2.91
N VAL A 24 12.95 -16.72 -1.67
CA VAL A 24 11.71 -16.01 -1.35
C VAL A 24 11.74 -14.72 -2.19
N PRO A 25 10.71 -14.46 -3.04
CA PRO A 25 10.72 -13.24 -3.83
C PRO A 25 10.85 -12.05 -2.89
N ALA A 26 11.85 -11.20 -3.11
CA ALA A 26 12.04 -9.99 -2.34
C ALA A 26 10.83 -9.07 -2.58
N VAL A 27 10.20 -8.61 -1.49
CA VAL A 27 9.13 -7.60 -1.59
C VAL A 27 9.73 -6.34 -2.20
N ALA A 28 9.18 -5.90 -3.34
CA ALA A 28 9.64 -4.68 -3.99
C ALA A 28 9.15 -3.47 -3.20
N VAL A 29 10.08 -2.59 -2.82
CA VAL A 29 9.74 -1.27 -2.25
C VAL A 29 9.35 -0.34 -3.41
N PRO A 30 8.13 0.21 -3.44
CA PRO A 30 7.71 1.07 -4.54
C PRO A 30 8.57 2.33 -4.62
N ASP A 31 9.03 2.69 -5.82
CA ASP A 31 9.75 3.94 -6.08
C ASP A 31 8.77 5.02 -6.56
N PHE A 32 8.34 5.89 -5.65
CA PHE A 32 7.47 7.05 -5.95
C PHE A 32 8.25 8.35 -6.13
N TRP A 33 9.56 8.32 -5.89
CA TRP A 33 10.39 9.50 -5.85
C TRP A 33 11.30 9.58 -7.07
N ASN A 34 11.24 10.72 -7.79
CA ASN A 34 12.16 10.97 -8.88
C ASN A 34 13.46 11.58 -8.32
N PRO A 35 14.60 10.85 -8.33
CA PRO A 35 15.87 11.36 -7.82
C PRO A 35 16.37 12.60 -8.57
N ARG A 36 15.85 12.89 -9.77
CA ARG A 36 16.17 14.09 -10.55
C ARG A 36 15.41 15.34 -10.10
N SER A 37 14.41 15.20 -9.24
CA SER A 37 13.61 16.31 -8.70
C SER A 37 14.10 16.81 -7.36
N ARG A 38 15.37 16.56 -6.98
CA ARG A 38 15.98 17.10 -5.77
C ARG A 38 16.00 18.62 -5.84
N GLY A 39 15.10 19.23 -5.10
CA GLY A 39 15.05 20.66 -4.91
C GLY A 39 16.11 21.15 -3.90
N GLU A 40 16.21 22.46 -3.74
CA GLU A 40 16.96 23.07 -2.65
C GLU A 40 16.36 22.62 -1.30
N ARG A 41 17.24 22.40 -0.30
CA ARG A 41 16.81 22.02 1.05
C ARG A 41 15.88 23.08 1.62
N VAL A 42 14.70 22.66 2.08
CA VAL A 42 13.70 23.54 2.67
C VAL A 42 13.67 23.35 4.18
N GLU A 43 13.97 24.43 4.91
CA GLU A 43 13.85 24.42 6.36
C GLU A 43 12.38 24.56 6.81
N ALA A 44 12.05 23.85 7.89
CA ALA A 44 10.75 23.98 8.51
C ALA A 44 10.54 25.38 9.07
N PRO A 45 9.32 25.93 9.02
CA PRO A 45 9.02 27.20 9.66
C PRO A 45 9.32 27.14 11.17
N GLN A 46 10.21 28.02 11.65
CA GLN A 46 10.59 28.13 13.06
C GLN A 46 9.48 28.84 13.84
N THR A 47 8.37 28.15 14.08
CA THR A 47 7.19 28.73 14.78
C THR A 47 7.32 28.71 16.30
N GLY A 48 8.35 28.05 16.85
CA GLY A 48 8.53 27.84 18.30
C GLY A 48 7.52 26.87 18.92
N ARG A 49 6.65 26.28 18.13
CA ARG A 49 5.64 25.29 18.59
C ARG A 49 5.80 23.95 17.88
N ALA A 50 5.29 22.90 18.53
CA ALA A 50 5.26 21.56 17.93
C ALA A 50 4.33 21.53 16.70
N VAL A 51 4.71 20.74 15.68
CA VAL A 51 3.85 20.40 14.55
C VAL A 51 2.92 19.26 14.99
N ARG A 52 1.62 19.48 14.83
CA ARG A 52 0.57 18.54 15.27
C ARG A 52 0.08 17.74 14.09
N PHE A 53 0.40 16.46 14.08
CA PHE A 53 -0.11 15.50 13.09
C PHE A 53 -1.43 14.91 13.59
N LEU A 54 -2.42 14.87 12.69
CA LEU A 54 -3.69 14.19 12.87
C LEU A 54 -3.70 12.90 12.05
N THR A 55 -4.11 11.82 12.66
CA THR A 55 -4.30 10.52 12.01
C THR A 55 -5.61 9.89 12.52
N ASP A 56 -6.00 8.75 11.98
CA ASP A 56 -6.95 7.84 12.65
C ASP A 56 -6.22 6.56 13.06
N ASP A 57 -6.92 5.63 13.66
CA ASP A 57 -6.36 4.41 14.25
C ASP A 57 -7.12 3.14 13.91
N GLU A 58 -7.85 3.15 12.78
CA GLU A 58 -8.74 2.05 12.37
C GLU A 58 -8.33 1.38 11.03
N PHE A 59 -7.15 1.69 10.48
CA PHE A 59 -6.74 1.16 9.17
C PHE A 59 -5.33 0.52 9.18
N PRO A 60 -5.16 -0.68 9.80
CA PRO A 60 -3.90 -1.41 9.73
C PRO A 60 -3.59 -1.87 8.29
N PRO A 61 -2.32 -1.94 7.89
CA PRO A 61 -1.12 -1.61 8.65
C PRO A 61 -0.69 -0.14 8.52
N LEU A 62 -1.52 0.73 7.92
CA LEU A 62 -1.17 2.13 7.65
C LEU A 62 -1.19 2.99 8.92
N HIS A 63 -2.28 2.94 9.67
CA HIS A 63 -2.47 3.67 10.93
C HIS A 63 -3.48 2.91 11.81
N PHE A 64 -3.09 2.56 13.01
CA PHE A 64 -3.92 1.77 13.93
C PHE A 64 -3.48 2.00 15.39
N ALA A 65 -4.34 1.63 16.33
CA ALA A 65 -4.01 1.68 17.75
C ALA A 65 -3.01 0.56 18.11
N GLY A 66 -1.88 0.93 18.70
CA GLY A 66 -0.93 -0.02 19.28
C GLY A 66 -1.48 -0.69 20.55
N PRO A 67 -0.75 -1.65 21.12
CA PRO A 67 -1.17 -2.35 22.32
C PRO A 67 -1.37 -1.44 23.55
N ASP A 68 -0.70 -0.30 23.57
CA ASP A 68 -0.80 0.74 24.60
C ASP A 68 -1.84 1.83 24.25
N GLY A 69 -2.60 1.66 23.17
CA GLY A 69 -3.57 2.62 22.68
C GLY A 69 -2.97 3.82 21.95
N THR A 70 -1.64 3.89 21.77
CA THR A 70 -1.03 4.98 20.98
C THR A 70 -1.12 4.69 19.49
N PRO A 71 -1.32 5.74 18.65
CA PRO A 71 -1.31 5.56 17.20
C PRO A 71 0.03 5.02 16.71
N THR A 72 -0.01 3.99 15.88
CA THR A 72 1.13 3.37 15.21
C THR A 72 0.76 2.99 13.77
N GLY A 73 1.67 2.38 13.02
CA GLY A 73 1.49 1.97 11.63
C GLY A 73 2.42 2.71 10.68
N PHE A 74 2.45 2.27 9.44
CA PHE A 74 3.39 2.79 8.44
C PHE A 74 3.35 4.32 8.31
N VAL A 75 2.15 4.90 8.18
CA VAL A 75 1.96 6.35 8.02
C VAL A 75 2.38 7.12 9.27
N VAL A 76 2.07 6.57 10.46
CA VAL A 76 2.42 7.20 11.74
C VAL A 76 3.93 7.19 11.97
N GLU A 77 4.58 6.05 11.72
CA GLU A 77 6.05 5.93 11.85
C GLU A 77 6.76 6.78 10.79
N LEU A 78 6.21 6.88 9.57
CA LEU A 78 6.71 7.79 8.55
C LEU A 78 6.59 9.26 8.99
N ALA A 79 5.46 9.66 9.59
CA ALA A 79 5.29 11.01 10.13
C ALA A 79 6.31 11.32 11.24
N ARG A 80 6.61 10.36 12.11
CA ARG A 80 7.68 10.49 13.14
C ARG A 80 9.06 10.67 12.50
N ALA A 81 9.40 9.85 11.49
CA ALA A 81 10.66 9.98 10.76
C ALA A 81 10.76 11.35 10.03
N VAL A 82 9.65 11.84 9.48
CA VAL A 82 9.58 13.20 8.90
C VAL A 82 9.85 14.27 9.97
N CYS A 83 9.30 14.13 11.16
CA CYS A 83 9.54 15.04 12.28
C CYS A 83 11.02 15.12 12.67
N GLU A 84 11.70 13.97 12.71
CA GLU A 84 13.16 13.92 12.96
C GLU A 84 13.93 14.70 11.89
N LYS A 85 13.52 14.60 10.61
CA LYS A 85 14.15 15.36 9.51
C LYS A 85 13.84 16.85 9.56
N LEU A 86 12.66 17.23 10.03
CA LEU A 86 12.29 18.65 10.22
C LEU A 86 13.05 19.29 11.39
N ALA A 87 13.55 18.49 12.33
CA ALA A 87 14.21 18.94 13.57
C ALA A 87 13.31 19.88 14.41
N VAL A 88 12.00 19.62 14.43
CA VAL A 88 11.02 20.34 15.24
C VAL A 88 10.25 19.36 16.12
N PRO A 89 9.78 19.78 17.29
CA PRO A 89 8.89 18.95 18.10
C PRO A 89 7.61 18.61 17.33
N CYS A 90 7.16 17.36 17.43
CA CYS A 90 5.92 16.90 16.82
C CYS A 90 5.06 16.13 17.80
N THR A 91 3.75 16.15 17.56
CA THR A 91 2.78 15.29 18.23
C THR A 91 1.94 14.57 17.17
N VAL A 92 1.52 13.34 17.47
CA VAL A 92 0.59 12.58 16.63
C VAL A 92 -0.67 12.32 17.47
N GLN A 93 -1.83 12.68 16.96
CA GLN A 93 -3.12 12.56 17.64
C GLN A 93 -4.11 11.82 16.76
N ALA A 94 -4.73 10.77 17.30
CA ALA A 94 -5.82 10.08 16.64
C ALA A 94 -7.11 10.89 16.71
N ARG A 95 -7.88 10.85 15.63
CA ARG A 95 -9.22 11.41 15.46
C ARG A 95 -10.03 10.44 14.61
N ARG A 96 -11.33 10.54 14.62
CA ARG A 96 -12.16 9.80 13.66
C ARG A 96 -11.80 10.23 12.23
N PHE A 97 -11.70 9.28 11.33
CA PHE A 97 -11.32 9.49 9.93
C PHE A 97 -12.16 10.59 9.24
N ASP A 98 -13.47 10.53 9.41
CA ASP A 98 -14.44 11.47 8.81
C ASP A 98 -14.28 12.93 9.31
N THR A 99 -13.58 13.15 10.44
CA THR A 99 -13.36 14.48 11.02
C THR A 99 -11.96 15.05 10.79
N LEU A 100 -11.06 14.31 10.15
CA LEU A 100 -9.65 14.70 10.01
C LEU A 100 -9.48 16.03 9.24
N LEU A 101 -10.12 16.17 8.10
CA LEU A 101 -10.01 17.39 7.27
C LEU A 101 -10.69 18.58 7.92
N ASP A 102 -11.84 18.41 8.55
CA ASP A 102 -12.52 19.48 9.30
C ASP A 102 -11.69 19.92 10.51
N SER A 103 -11.03 18.96 11.19
CA SER A 103 -10.10 19.25 12.29
C SER A 103 -8.88 20.03 11.81
N LEU A 104 -8.37 19.75 10.59
CA LEU A 104 -7.28 20.49 9.97
C LEU A 104 -7.72 21.92 9.63
N GLU A 105 -8.87 22.12 9.01
CA GLU A 105 -9.46 23.44 8.71
C GLU A 105 -9.67 24.25 9.98
N SER A 106 -10.17 23.61 11.04
CA SER A 106 -10.42 24.23 12.35
C SER A 106 -9.13 24.43 13.18
N LYS A 107 -7.95 24.23 12.59
CA LYS A 107 -6.64 24.40 13.24
C LYS A 107 -6.42 23.56 14.51
N GLN A 108 -7.11 22.43 14.61
CA GLN A 108 -6.89 21.47 15.70
C GLN A 108 -5.63 20.62 15.48
N GLY A 109 -5.12 20.59 14.24
CA GLY A 109 -3.85 20.05 13.83
C GLY A 109 -3.21 20.91 12.74
N ASP A 110 -2.03 20.53 12.30
CA ASP A 110 -1.26 21.26 11.28
C ASP A 110 -1.03 20.40 10.03
N VAL A 111 -1.06 19.08 10.18
CA VAL A 111 -0.84 18.08 9.12
C VAL A 111 -1.79 16.92 9.31
N VAL A 112 -2.44 16.45 8.27
CA VAL A 112 -3.11 15.14 8.28
C VAL A 112 -2.18 14.10 7.66
N ALA A 113 -1.94 13.03 8.41
CA ALA A 113 -1.18 11.85 8.03
C ALA A 113 -2.08 10.60 8.17
N ALA A 114 -2.84 10.33 7.12
CA ALA A 114 -3.80 9.23 7.05
C ALA A 114 -3.93 8.72 5.60
N ALA A 115 -4.66 7.63 5.41
CA ALA A 115 -4.90 7.03 4.10
C ALA A 115 -5.94 7.81 3.26
N ILE A 116 -5.82 9.14 3.21
CA ILE A 116 -6.69 9.99 2.41
C ILE A 116 -6.15 10.08 0.98
N PRO A 117 -6.90 9.61 -0.04
CA PRO A 117 -6.45 9.67 -1.42
C PRO A 117 -6.29 11.13 -1.91
N LEU A 118 -5.16 11.42 -2.54
CA LEU A 118 -4.89 12.71 -3.17
C LEU A 118 -5.67 12.82 -4.48
N THR A 119 -6.91 13.26 -4.37
CA THR A 119 -7.78 13.51 -5.52
C THR A 119 -7.70 14.96 -5.97
N ALA A 120 -8.13 15.24 -7.21
CA ALA A 120 -8.28 16.61 -7.70
C ALA A 120 -9.23 17.45 -6.82
N GLY A 121 -10.22 16.82 -6.18
CA GLY A 121 -11.13 17.46 -5.22
C GLY A 121 -10.41 17.93 -3.97
N LEU A 122 -9.58 17.05 -3.38
CA LEU A 122 -8.77 17.37 -2.21
C LEU A 122 -7.80 18.52 -2.52
N ARG A 123 -7.05 18.42 -3.63
CA ARG A 123 -6.06 19.43 -4.03
C ARG A 123 -6.63 20.81 -4.34
N ARG A 124 -7.94 20.93 -4.57
CA ARG A 124 -8.59 22.25 -4.70
C ARG A 124 -8.80 22.97 -3.36
N LYS A 125 -8.86 22.21 -2.26
CA LYS A 125 -9.13 22.75 -0.91
C LYS A 125 -7.90 22.80 -0.02
N PHE A 126 -6.97 21.86 -0.21
CA PHE A 126 -5.81 21.65 0.63
C PHE A 126 -4.53 21.59 -0.18
N LEU A 127 -3.39 21.87 0.46
CA LEU A 127 -2.09 21.49 -0.04
C LEU A 127 -1.77 20.07 0.41
N ALA A 128 -0.99 19.38 -0.39
CA ALA A 128 -0.46 18.08 -0.04
C ALA A 128 0.95 17.92 -0.61
N THR A 129 1.76 17.14 0.08
CA THR A 129 3.06 16.70 -0.43
C THR A 129 2.89 15.88 -1.71
N ARG A 130 3.99 15.52 -2.35
CA ARG A 130 3.98 14.41 -3.32
C ARG A 130 3.46 13.15 -2.62
N PRO A 131 2.79 12.24 -3.36
CA PRO A 131 2.36 10.98 -2.77
C PRO A 131 3.59 10.18 -2.32
N TYR A 132 3.58 9.69 -1.10
CA TYR A 132 4.63 8.83 -0.55
C TYR A 132 4.24 7.36 -0.57
N PHE A 133 2.98 7.04 -0.82
CA PHE A 133 2.51 5.67 -0.92
C PHE A 133 1.32 5.58 -1.88
N ARG A 134 1.29 4.52 -2.66
CA ARG A 134 0.22 4.22 -3.60
C ARG A 134 0.11 2.71 -3.73
N TRP A 135 -1.09 2.22 -3.88
CA TRP A 135 -1.36 0.83 -4.20
C TRP A 135 -2.41 0.75 -5.31
N PRO A 136 -2.37 -0.30 -6.15
CA PRO A 136 -3.33 -0.48 -7.21
C PRO A 136 -4.67 -0.99 -6.67
N ALA A 137 -5.74 -0.83 -7.44
CA ALA A 137 -6.87 -1.75 -7.37
C ALA A 137 -6.49 -3.06 -8.06
N ARG A 138 -6.94 -4.19 -7.54
CA ARG A 138 -6.62 -5.52 -8.04
C ARG A 138 -7.87 -6.40 -8.13
N PHE A 139 -7.77 -7.43 -8.95
CA PHE A 139 -8.70 -8.55 -8.89
C PHE A 139 -8.13 -9.69 -8.05
N ALA A 140 -9.03 -10.37 -7.34
CA ALA A 140 -8.76 -11.67 -6.72
C ALA A 140 -9.76 -12.70 -7.27
N ALA A 141 -9.33 -13.95 -7.35
CA ALA A 141 -10.15 -15.07 -7.78
C ALA A 141 -9.80 -16.33 -7.01
N ARG A 142 -10.70 -17.32 -6.99
CA ARG A 142 -10.42 -18.65 -6.43
C ARG A 142 -9.41 -19.39 -7.30
N THR A 143 -8.40 -19.96 -6.68
CA THR A 143 -7.32 -20.71 -7.37
C THR A 143 -7.81 -22.00 -8.02
N ASP A 144 -8.84 -22.65 -7.43
CA ASP A 144 -9.40 -23.92 -7.90
C ASP A 144 -10.32 -23.79 -9.13
N ARG A 145 -10.67 -22.57 -9.55
CA ARG A 145 -11.56 -22.35 -10.70
C ARG A 145 -10.85 -22.14 -12.04
N GLY A 146 -9.53 -21.93 -12.03
CA GLY A 146 -8.75 -21.72 -13.25
C GLY A 146 -9.30 -20.58 -14.13
N LEU A 147 -9.77 -19.49 -13.51
CA LEU A 147 -10.32 -18.35 -14.23
C LEU A 147 -9.22 -17.59 -14.99
N PRO A 148 -9.51 -17.06 -16.19
CA PRO A 148 -8.55 -16.29 -16.95
C PRO A 148 -8.28 -14.91 -16.31
N GLU A 149 -7.16 -14.29 -16.67
CA GLU A 149 -6.85 -12.92 -16.27
C GLU A 149 -7.97 -11.96 -16.69
N PRO A 150 -8.33 -10.99 -15.82
CA PRO A 150 -9.37 -10.02 -16.11
C PRO A 150 -9.07 -9.21 -17.37
N SER A 151 -10.01 -9.22 -18.30
CA SER A 151 -10.05 -8.39 -19.49
C SER A 151 -11.51 -8.11 -19.85
N PRO A 152 -11.82 -7.12 -20.68
CA PRO A 152 -13.21 -6.87 -21.09
C PRO A 152 -13.89 -8.09 -21.71
N ALA A 153 -13.13 -8.94 -22.41
CA ALA A 153 -13.66 -10.17 -22.99
C ALA A 153 -13.86 -11.28 -21.96
N HIS A 154 -12.91 -11.44 -21.04
CA HIS A 154 -12.95 -12.51 -20.04
C HIS A 154 -13.95 -12.23 -18.91
N LEU A 155 -14.30 -10.97 -18.66
CA LEU A 155 -15.31 -10.57 -17.68
C LEU A 155 -16.72 -10.49 -18.26
N ASP A 156 -16.89 -10.72 -19.58
CA ASP A 156 -18.24 -10.73 -20.19
C ASP A 156 -19.12 -11.78 -19.52
N GLY A 157 -20.22 -11.32 -18.90
CA GLY A 157 -21.17 -12.15 -18.17
C GLY A 157 -20.70 -12.71 -16.83
N ARG A 158 -19.43 -12.48 -16.42
CA ARG A 158 -18.89 -12.93 -15.13
C ARG A 158 -19.36 -12.09 -13.98
N SER A 159 -19.56 -12.75 -12.84
CA SER A 159 -19.90 -12.07 -11.59
C SER A 159 -18.65 -11.49 -10.93
N VAL A 160 -18.68 -10.18 -10.62
CA VAL A 160 -17.57 -9.46 -9.98
C VAL A 160 -18.08 -8.78 -8.72
N GLY A 161 -17.59 -9.22 -7.55
CA GLY A 161 -17.86 -8.56 -6.28
C GLY A 161 -17.16 -7.20 -6.22
N VAL A 162 -17.86 -6.17 -5.76
CA VAL A 162 -17.35 -4.82 -5.48
C VAL A 162 -18.05 -4.24 -4.28
N ILE A 163 -17.46 -3.24 -3.63
CA ILE A 163 -18.16 -2.45 -2.63
C ILE A 163 -19.07 -1.45 -3.36
N GLY A 164 -20.37 -1.50 -3.08
CA GLY A 164 -21.36 -0.63 -3.71
C GLY A 164 -21.04 0.85 -3.53
N GLY A 165 -21.18 1.65 -4.60
CA GLY A 165 -20.88 3.08 -4.58
C GLY A 165 -19.41 3.47 -4.48
N SER A 166 -18.48 2.50 -4.49
CA SER A 166 -17.05 2.74 -4.42
C SER A 166 -16.45 3.18 -5.77
N ALA A 167 -15.21 3.69 -5.71
CA ALA A 167 -14.42 3.96 -6.90
C ALA A 167 -14.20 2.69 -7.75
N HIS A 168 -14.08 1.52 -7.09
CA HIS A 168 -13.94 0.22 -7.76
C HIS A 168 -15.18 -0.15 -8.57
N ALA A 169 -16.37 0.05 -8.00
CA ALA A 169 -17.63 -0.16 -8.73
C ALA A 169 -17.75 0.76 -9.95
N ALA A 170 -17.40 2.05 -9.80
CA ALA A 170 -17.39 3.02 -10.89
C ALA A 170 -16.38 2.67 -11.98
N TYR A 171 -15.19 2.20 -11.59
CA TYR A 171 -14.15 1.72 -12.50
C TYR A 171 -14.63 0.50 -13.30
N LEU A 172 -15.16 -0.51 -12.59
CA LEU A 172 -15.70 -1.73 -13.20
C LEU A 172 -16.77 -1.40 -14.25
N ALA A 173 -17.72 -0.55 -13.91
CA ALA A 173 -18.78 -0.12 -14.83
C ALA A 173 -18.23 0.61 -16.08
N THR A 174 -17.14 1.35 -15.93
CA THR A 174 -16.53 2.14 -17.02
C THR A 174 -15.74 1.25 -17.98
N PHE A 175 -14.88 0.37 -17.45
CA PHE A 175 -13.91 -0.39 -18.26
C PHE A 175 -14.33 -1.83 -18.54
N PHE A 176 -15.27 -2.36 -17.76
CA PHE A 176 -15.79 -3.72 -17.90
C PHE A 176 -17.34 -3.74 -17.95
N PRO A 177 -17.94 -3.02 -18.88
CA PRO A 177 -19.41 -2.78 -18.88
C PRO A 177 -20.25 -4.03 -19.05
N LYS A 178 -19.66 -5.14 -19.50
CA LYS A 178 -20.35 -6.43 -19.66
C LYS A 178 -20.19 -7.37 -18.46
N ALA A 179 -19.34 -7.02 -17.49
CA ALA A 179 -19.26 -7.74 -16.23
C ALA A 179 -20.60 -7.59 -15.48
N LYS A 180 -20.90 -8.55 -14.61
CA LYS A 180 -22.08 -8.50 -13.74
C LYS A 180 -21.62 -8.10 -12.33
N PRO A 181 -21.68 -6.80 -11.96
CA PRO A 181 -21.30 -6.37 -10.63
C PRO A 181 -22.24 -6.97 -9.60
N ARG A 182 -21.68 -7.39 -8.47
CA ARG A 182 -22.40 -7.76 -7.27
C ARG A 182 -21.93 -6.84 -6.14
N ASP A 183 -22.81 -5.95 -5.71
CA ASP A 183 -22.52 -4.97 -4.68
C ASP A 183 -22.56 -5.59 -3.30
N PHE A 184 -21.55 -5.29 -2.48
CA PHE A 184 -21.47 -5.64 -1.08
C PHE A 184 -21.41 -4.36 -0.24
N THR A 185 -21.80 -4.46 1.02
CA THR A 185 -21.77 -3.35 1.98
C THR A 185 -20.36 -3.06 2.51
N ASP A 186 -19.54 -4.09 2.59
CA ASP A 186 -18.18 -4.03 3.12
C ASP A 186 -17.28 -5.09 2.47
N LEU A 187 -15.97 -4.96 2.69
CA LEU A 187 -14.98 -5.82 2.07
C LEU A 187 -15.03 -7.24 2.62
N ALA A 188 -15.24 -7.42 3.92
CA ALA A 188 -15.28 -8.75 4.54
C ALA A 188 -16.44 -9.61 3.99
N ALA A 189 -17.60 -8.99 3.74
CA ALA A 189 -18.72 -9.66 3.08
C ALA A 189 -18.37 -10.10 1.65
N ALA A 190 -17.67 -9.24 0.89
CA ALA A 190 -17.23 -9.53 -0.47
C ALA A 190 -16.16 -10.63 -0.52
N GLU A 191 -15.18 -10.60 0.38
CA GLU A 191 -14.15 -11.64 0.56
C GLU A 191 -14.77 -12.99 0.92
N GLY A 192 -15.72 -13.00 1.87
CA GLY A 192 -16.48 -14.19 2.22
C GLY A 192 -17.26 -14.75 1.03
N ALA A 193 -17.87 -13.92 0.20
CA ALA A 193 -18.58 -14.34 -1.01
C ALA A 193 -17.61 -14.92 -2.06
N LEU A 194 -16.42 -14.34 -2.24
CA LEU A 194 -15.38 -14.91 -3.10
C LEU A 194 -14.94 -16.28 -2.59
N LYS A 195 -14.65 -16.41 -1.29
CA LYS A 195 -14.24 -17.68 -0.67
C LYS A 195 -15.28 -18.78 -0.87
N ARG A 196 -16.58 -18.48 -0.70
CA ARG A 196 -17.68 -19.42 -0.95
C ARG A 196 -17.97 -19.67 -2.42
N GLY A 197 -17.33 -18.90 -3.32
CA GLY A 197 -17.53 -19.02 -4.77
C GLY A 197 -18.85 -18.45 -5.26
N GLU A 198 -19.44 -17.53 -4.54
CA GLU A 198 -20.67 -16.81 -4.91
C GLU A 198 -20.43 -15.74 -5.98
N VAL A 199 -19.17 -15.31 -6.13
CA VAL A 199 -18.69 -14.46 -7.23
C VAL A 199 -17.50 -15.11 -7.91
N ASP A 200 -17.30 -14.81 -9.21
CA ASP A 200 -16.14 -15.31 -9.97
C ASP A 200 -14.86 -14.55 -9.60
N TYR A 201 -14.98 -13.23 -9.50
CA TYR A 201 -13.89 -12.34 -9.14
C TYR A 201 -14.33 -11.38 -8.02
N LEU A 202 -13.36 -10.86 -7.29
CA LEU A 202 -13.51 -9.71 -6.39
C LEU A 202 -12.58 -8.61 -6.88
N PHE A 203 -13.10 -7.39 -7.05
CA PHE A 203 -12.32 -6.22 -7.45
C PHE A 203 -12.35 -5.18 -6.36
N ALA A 204 -11.21 -4.93 -5.74
CA ALA A 204 -11.08 -4.05 -4.59
C ALA A 204 -9.67 -3.45 -4.49
N ASP A 205 -9.42 -2.80 -3.38
CA ASP A 205 -8.12 -2.25 -3.00
C ASP A 205 -7.06 -3.36 -2.92
N GLY A 206 -5.97 -3.20 -3.68
CA GLY A 206 -4.95 -4.24 -3.82
C GLY A 206 -4.18 -4.50 -2.54
N LEU A 207 -4.03 -3.50 -1.65
CA LEU A 207 -3.39 -3.70 -0.36
C LEU A 207 -4.24 -4.63 0.51
N ASN A 208 -5.53 -4.35 0.63
CA ASN A 208 -6.44 -5.17 1.40
C ASN A 208 -6.55 -6.59 0.82
N LEU A 209 -6.66 -6.71 -0.51
CA LEU A 209 -6.70 -8.03 -1.15
C LEU A 209 -5.41 -8.81 -0.96
N ALA A 210 -4.23 -8.17 -1.01
CA ALA A 210 -2.95 -8.84 -0.76
C ALA A 210 -2.87 -9.36 0.69
N LEU A 211 -3.34 -8.58 1.67
CA LEU A 211 -3.40 -8.99 3.06
C LEU A 211 -4.40 -10.15 3.26
N TYR A 212 -5.56 -10.07 2.61
CA TYR A 212 -6.57 -11.14 2.66
C TYR A 212 -6.02 -12.46 2.08
N VAL A 213 -5.53 -12.46 0.84
CA VAL A 213 -5.04 -13.71 0.18
C VAL A 213 -3.80 -14.28 0.85
N GLY A 214 -2.97 -13.44 1.48
CA GLY A 214 -1.81 -13.87 2.27
C GLY A 214 -2.15 -14.24 3.73
N GLY A 215 -3.36 -13.93 4.19
CA GLY A 215 -3.82 -14.15 5.56
C GLY A 215 -4.46 -15.53 5.78
N GLN A 216 -4.75 -15.82 7.05
CA GLN A 216 -5.41 -17.07 7.45
C GLN A 216 -6.88 -17.11 7.02
N GLU A 217 -7.54 -15.97 6.86
CA GLU A 217 -8.96 -15.90 6.53
C GLU A 217 -9.29 -16.47 5.14
N ALA A 218 -8.38 -16.29 4.18
CA ALA A 218 -8.53 -16.86 2.85
C ALA A 218 -8.36 -18.40 2.83
N GLU A 219 -7.71 -19.01 3.82
CA GLU A 219 -7.45 -20.47 3.85
C GLU A 219 -6.85 -21.00 2.53
N THR A 220 -5.99 -20.21 1.90
CA THR A 220 -5.37 -20.50 0.59
C THR A 220 -6.35 -20.65 -0.59
N CYS A 221 -7.63 -20.25 -0.44
CA CYS A 221 -8.64 -20.39 -1.49
C CYS A 221 -8.33 -19.59 -2.74
N CYS A 222 -7.67 -18.47 -2.54
CA CYS A 222 -7.76 -17.35 -3.47
C CYS A 222 -6.37 -16.73 -3.71
N ALA A 223 -6.21 -16.10 -4.87
CA ALA A 223 -5.00 -15.38 -5.23
C ALA A 223 -5.35 -14.08 -5.97
N LEU A 224 -4.42 -13.12 -5.95
CA LEU A 224 -4.47 -11.99 -6.86
C LEU A 224 -4.32 -12.48 -8.30
N ILE A 225 -5.07 -11.87 -9.22
CA ILE A 225 -5.06 -12.24 -10.64
C ILE A 225 -5.10 -10.99 -11.52
N GLY A 226 -4.37 -11.04 -12.64
CA GLY A 226 -4.25 -9.93 -13.59
C GLY A 226 -3.30 -8.83 -13.12
N GLY A 227 -3.37 -7.70 -13.80
CA GLY A 227 -2.47 -6.56 -13.58
C GLY A 227 -2.95 -5.58 -12.52
N ASP A 228 -2.21 -4.48 -12.45
CA ASP A 228 -2.44 -3.35 -11.53
C ASP A 228 -3.29 -2.27 -12.20
N TYR A 229 -4.31 -1.78 -11.50
CA TYR A 229 -5.21 -0.73 -11.99
C TYR A 229 -4.97 0.54 -11.17
N LEU A 230 -4.44 1.58 -11.83
CA LEU A 230 -3.88 2.77 -11.17
C LEU A 230 -4.46 4.09 -11.69
N GLU A 231 -5.62 4.10 -12.32
CA GLU A 231 -6.19 5.30 -12.93
C GLU A 231 -6.52 6.37 -11.87
N ASN A 232 -5.77 7.47 -11.92
CA ASN A 232 -5.88 8.58 -10.96
C ASN A 232 -7.31 9.17 -10.86
N ARG A 233 -8.07 9.10 -11.95
CA ARG A 233 -9.46 9.59 -11.97
C ARG A 233 -10.35 8.86 -10.95
N PHE A 234 -10.08 7.58 -10.69
CA PHE A 234 -10.86 6.72 -9.80
C PHE A 234 -10.18 6.56 -8.44
N PHE A 235 -8.88 6.28 -8.43
CA PHE A 235 -8.14 5.84 -7.23
C PHE A 235 -7.23 6.94 -6.66
N GLY A 236 -7.22 8.15 -7.28
CA GLY A 236 -6.34 9.23 -6.87
C GLY A 236 -4.87 9.00 -7.24
N GLU A 237 -4.01 9.92 -6.77
CA GLU A 237 -2.56 9.86 -7.05
C GLU A 237 -1.79 9.00 -6.03
N GLY A 238 -2.46 8.50 -5.01
CA GLY A 238 -1.89 7.89 -3.82
C GLY A 238 -2.19 8.70 -2.58
N ILE A 239 -1.47 8.47 -1.47
CA ILE A 239 -1.61 9.23 -0.22
C ILE A 239 -0.38 10.08 0.03
N GLY A 240 -0.59 11.23 0.68
CA GLY A 240 0.44 12.21 1.03
C GLY A 240 0.10 12.89 2.35
N LEU A 241 1.01 13.72 2.84
CA LEU A 241 0.74 14.58 4.00
C LEU A 241 -0.05 15.80 3.55
N VAL A 242 -1.19 16.06 4.21
CA VAL A 242 -2.12 17.13 3.83
C VAL A 242 -2.01 18.29 4.81
N THR A 243 -1.95 19.52 4.30
CA THR A 243 -1.89 20.76 5.08
C THR A 243 -2.93 21.76 4.58
N ARG A 244 -3.19 22.82 5.35
CA ARG A 244 -4.03 23.93 4.91
C ARG A 244 -3.38 24.71 3.76
N PRO A 245 -4.16 25.41 2.93
CA PRO A 245 -3.62 26.24 1.83
C PRO A 245 -2.66 27.33 2.28
N GLU A 246 -2.88 27.93 3.45
CA GLU A 246 -2.03 28.97 4.02
C GLU A 246 -0.68 28.45 4.54
N ASP A 247 -0.53 27.14 4.77
CA ASP A 247 0.66 26.54 5.36
C ASP A 247 1.67 26.05 4.29
N ALA A 248 1.78 26.77 3.16
CA ALA A 248 2.62 26.39 2.02
C ALA A 248 4.10 26.18 2.37
N ALA A 249 4.63 26.91 3.34
CA ALA A 249 6.01 26.74 3.81
C ALA A 249 6.17 25.38 4.52
N LEU A 250 5.20 25.00 5.37
CA LEU A 250 5.18 23.72 6.04
C LEU A 250 5.04 22.56 5.01
N ALA A 251 4.14 22.70 4.03
CA ALA A 251 3.94 21.68 2.99
C ALA A 251 5.25 21.40 2.21
N ARG A 252 6.01 22.44 1.85
CA ARG A 252 7.31 22.27 1.18
C ARG A 252 8.35 21.62 2.09
N ALA A 253 8.41 22.02 3.36
CA ALA A 253 9.33 21.42 4.32
C ALA A 253 9.02 19.95 4.59
N LEU A 254 7.75 19.57 4.65
CA LEU A 254 7.30 18.18 4.76
C LEU A 254 7.71 17.35 3.53
N ASP A 255 7.55 17.92 2.33
CA ASP A 255 7.92 17.26 1.08
C ASP A 255 9.45 17.02 0.97
N ASP A 256 10.27 18.00 1.38
CA ASP A 256 11.72 17.85 1.49
C ASP A 256 12.10 16.82 2.58
N ALA A 257 11.45 16.86 3.72
CA ALA A 257 11.70 15.90 4.80
C ALA A 257 11.37 14.45 4.37
N LEU A 258 10.25 14.23 3.67
CA LEU A 258 9.91 12.92 3.08
C LEU A 258 10.99 12.44 2.11
N GLN A 259 11.53 13.35 1.25
CA GLN A 259 12.61 13.00 0.35
C GLN A 259 13.87 12.54 1.12
N ARG A 260 14.21 13.21 2.21
CA ARG A 260 15.36 12.82 3.05
C ARG A 260 15.14 11.49 3.77
N VAL A 261 13.92 11.21 4.23
CA VAL A 261 13.55 9.90 4.80
C VAL A 261 13.69 8.78 3.76
N TRP A 262 13.39 9.08 2.49
CA TRP A 262 13.61 8.16 1.38
C TRP A 262 15.09 7.96 1.09
N ASP A 263 15.85 9.06 0.95
CA ASP A 263 17.27 9.05 0.56
C ASP A 263 18.16 8.32 1.57
N ASP A 264 17.84 8.32 2.87
CA ASP A 264 18.57 7.62 3.91
C ASP A 264 18.13 6.17 4.15
N GLY A 265 17.17 5.68 3.35
CA GLY A 265 16.67 4.31 3.40
C GLY A 265 15.65 4.03 4.50
N LYS A 266 15.30 5.02 5.33
CA LYS A 266 14.33 4.84 6.42
C LYS A 266 12.94 4.50 5.91
N TYR A 267 12.55 5.05 4.75
CA TYR A 267 11.29 4.70 4.09
C TYR A 267 11.24 3.20 3.76
N ALA A 268 12.30 2.66 3.16
CA ALA A 268 12.36 1.24 2.80
C ALA A 268 12.32 0.33 4.04
N GLU A 269 13.02 0.70 5.12
CA GLU A 269 12.96 0.00 6.41
C GLU A 269 11.53 -0.08 6.94
N LEU A 270 10.83 1.07 6.98
CA LEU A 270 9.45 1.14 7.44
C LEU A 270 8.51 0.35 6.53
N TYR A 271 8.67 0.49 5.20
CA TYR A 271 7.87 -0.24 4.25
C TYR A 271 7.96 -1.76 4.47
N LEU A 272 9.17 -2.31 4.50
CA LEU A 272 9.39 -3.76 4.69
C LEU A 272 8.92 -4.26 6.07
N ARG A 273 8.91 -3.40 7.07
CA ARG A 273 8.40 -3.73 8.41
C ARG A 273 6.87 -3.90 8.43
N PHE A 274 6.13 -3.06 7.71
CA PHE A 274 4.68 -3.04 7.73
C PHE A 274 4.03 -3.81 6.58
N PHE A 275 4.75 -4.04 5.48
CA PHE A 275 4.26 -4.72 4.29
C PHE A 275 5.08 -5.98 3.98
N PRO A 276 4.82 -7.09 4.68
CA PRO A 276 5.53 -8.36 4.44
C PRO A 276 5.13 -9.01 3.11
N VAL A 277 4.05 -8.54 2.50
CA VAL A 277 3.57 -8.95 1.16
C VAL A 277 3.45 -7.70 0.27
N SER A 278 3.74 -7.88 -1.03
CA SER A 278 3.57 -6.78 -1.99
C SER A 278 2.11 -6.66 -2.42
N PRO A 279 1.52 -5.46 -2.45
CA PRO A 279 0.23 -5.21 -3.09
C PRO A 279 0.31 -5.10 -4.62
N PHE A 280 1.53 -5.20 -5.18
CA PHE A 280 1.84 -5.13 -6.61
C PHE A 280 2.16 -6.49 -7.20
#